data_57210b45889cee15b6ce9b4504ebff9e
#
_entry.id   57210b45889cee15b6ce9b4504ebff9e
#
_cell.length_a   1.000
_cell.length_b   1.000
_cell.length_c   1.000
_cell.angle_alpha   90.00
_cell.angle_beta   90.00
_cell.angle_gamma   90.00
#
_symmetry.space_group_name_H-M   'P 1'
#
loop_
_entity.id
_entity.type
_entity.pdbx_description
1 polymer ?
#
loop_
_entity_poly.entity_id
_entity_poly.type
_entity_poly.pdbx_seq_one_letter_code
_entity_poly.pdbx_strand_id
1 'polypeptide(L)'
;MELTLSGGYNVILTSDMIRSIRLAAPPPDRQDVWCPDVRKPGESAPLIAQGLAERDVHGVLVLTERGVQARSVLMPLAGLLGEPGREGRPTLDPSLPEERARRLRLALDEVRGRRFRRGTGGNERNRAFARVAYALFWALAVCWMVLDLPLGAEITLLAASALAVAGAALARTRHQRAERERDPVRIVQSAEGEFVSPGALDEESRALLKRTQRAVDAVLGSPLHERGLLLDTVRNRVVLADVEWSLARSLLHQTRVRERISRTPTPGERSREAAARAAAVLAAETAEVTARIAVLEDYADRVRAAELDDQDRRSARELDAIAAEAAEAGAVHEQSAETLDSLVRAQELALRVAALADDQD
;
A
#
# COMPACT_ATOMS: atom_id res chain seq x y z
N MET A 1 -8.99 -17.13 -7.52
CA MET A 1 -7.85 -17.20 -6.57
C MET A 1 -7.58 -18.66 -6.30
N GLU A 2 -6.37 -19.09 -6.47
CA GLU A 2 -5.99 -20.47 -6.11
C GLU A 2 -5.45 -20.45 -4.67
N LEU A 3 -6.04 -21.26 -3.81
CA LEU A 3 -5.68 -21.38 -2.40
C LEU A 3 -5.24 -22.81 -2.14
N THR A 4 -4.03 -22.97 -1.59
CA THR A 4 -3.56 -24.29 -1.15
C THR A 4 -3.88 -24.45 0.34
N LEU A 5 -4.75 -25.40 0.67
CA LEU A 5 -5.11 -25.74 2.04
C LEU A 5 -4.14 -26.77 2.62
N SER A 6 -4.16 -26.96 3.95
CA SER A 6 -3.39 -28.00 4.60
C SER A 6 -3.77 -29.37 4.04
N GLY A 7 -2.75 -30.21 3.77
CA GLY A 7 -2.94 -31.49 3.05
C GLY A 7 -2.72 -31.40 1.53
N GLY A 8 -2.30 -30.24 0.99
CA GLY A 8 -1.92 -30.09 -0.42
C GLY A 8 -3.10 -29.89 -1.38
N TYR A 9 -4.29 -29.66 -0.90
CA TYR A 9 -5.46 -29.41 -1.73
C TYR A 9 -5.46 -28.01 -2.31
N ASN A 10 -5.52 -27.90 -3.63
CA ASN A 10 -5.66 -26.63 -4.34
C ASN A 10 -7.15 -26.34 -4.61
N VAL A 11 -7.64 -25.21 -4.10
CA VAL A 11 -9.01 -24.76 -4.28
C VAL A 11 -9.02 -23.49 -5.12
N ILE A 12 -9.84 -23.45 -6.17
CA ILE A 12 -10.02 -22.28 -7.02
C ILE A 12 -11.23 -21.48 -6.52
N LEU A 13 -10.97 -20.37 -5.85
CA LEU A 13 -12.02 -19.51 -5.30
C LEU A 13 -12.43 -18.41 -6.28
N THR A 14 -13.71 -18.28 -6.55
CA THR A 14 -14.30 -17.12 -7.23
C THR A 14 -14.52 -15.97 -6.25
N SER A 15 -14.79 -14.75 -6.76
CA SER A 15 -15.07 -13.58 -5.93
C SER A 15 -16.29 -13.81 -5.00
N ASP A 16 -17.32 -14.47 -5.52
CA ASP A 16 -18.55 -14.76 -4.77
C ASP A 16 -18.31 -15.81 -3.69
N MET A 17 -17.54 -16.87 -3.98
CA MET A 17 -17.13 -17.86 -2.99
C MET A 17 -16.31 -17.24 -1.86
N ILE A 18 -15.36 -16.37 -2.19
CA ILE A 18 -14.55 -15.63 -1.20
C ILE A 18 -15.46 -14.80 -0.30
N ARG A 19 -16.43 -14.08 -0.88
CA ARG A 19 -17.38 -13.28 -0.13
C ARG A 19 -18.22 -14.15 0.79
N SER A 20 -18.82 -15.23 0.26
CA SER A 20 -19.69 -16.13 1.02
C SER A 20 -18.96 -16.80 2.19
N ILE A 21 -17.70 -17.22 1.99
CA ILE A 21 -16.86 -17.80 3.06
C ILE A 21 -16.48 -16.74 4.11
N ARG A 22 -16.16 -15.52 3.68
CA ARG A 22 -15.77 -14.43 4.60
C ARG A 22 -16.91 -13.96 5.49
N LEU A 23 -18.10 -13.84 4.92
CA LEU A 23 -19.31 -13.42 5.64
C LEU A 23 -19.99 -14.57 6.36
N ALA A 24 -19.41 -15.79 6.33
CA ALA A 24 -19.93 -16.91 7.08
C ALA A 24 -20.02 -16.56 8.56
N ALA A 25 -21.19 -16.78 9.13
CA ALA A 25 -21.49 -16.54 10.54
C ALA A 25 -22.08 -17.80 11.17
N PRO A 26 -21.83 -18.04 12.46
CA PRO A 26 -22.51 -19.11 13.16
C PRO A 26 -23.98 -18.72 13.36
N PRO A 27 -24.94 -19.66 13.19
CA PRO A 27 -26.32 -19.44 13.53
C PRO A 27 -26.48 -19.27 15.07
N PRO A 28 -27.50 -18.55 15.55
CA PRO A 28 -27.63 -18.19 16.96
C PRO A 28 -27.73 -19.38 17.91
N ASP A 29 -28.18 -20.50 17.42
CA ASP A 29 -28.41 -21.74 18.15
C ASP A 29 -27.25 -22.74 18.06
N ARG A 30 -26.27 -22.54 17.16
CA ARG A 30 -25.15 -23.47 16.93
C ARG A 30 -23.87 -22.67 16.63
N GLN A 31 -23.12 -22.36 17.67
CA GLN A 31 -21.90 -21.54 17.57
C GLN A 31 -20.67 -22.29 17.03
N ASP A 32 -20.72 -23.59 16.94
CA ASP A 32 -19.69 -24.51 16.43
C ASP A 32 -19.69 -24.66 14.90
N VAL A 33 -20.75 -24.17 14.25
CA VAL A 33 -20.99 -24.36 12.81
C VAL A 33 -20.97 -23.02 12.09
N TRP A 34 -20.28 -22.95 10.95
CA TRP A 34 -20.20 -21.74 10.14
C TRP A 34 -21.08 -21.85 8.90
N CYS A 35 -22.07 -20.98 8.76
CA CYS A 35 -22.94 -20.92 7.59
C CYS A 35 -22.43 -19.84 6.62
N PRO A 36 -22.10 -20.18 5.35
CA PRO A 36 -21.69 -19.22 4.35
C PRO A 36 -22.85 -18.27 3.98
N ASP A 37 -22.56 -16.98 3.78
CA ASP A 37 -23.56 -15.99 3.32
C ASP A 37 -23.82 -16.17 1.81
N VAL A 38 -24.88 -16.89 1.48
CA VAL A 38 -25.30 -17.18 0.11
C VAL A 38 -26.53 -16.35 -0.22
N ARG A 39 -26.37 -15.37 -1.11
CA ARG A 39 -27.45 -14.43 -1.49
C ARG A 39 -28.26 -14.90 -2.69
N LYS A 40 -27.68 -15.75 -3.54
CA LYS A 40 -28.31 -16.29 -4.75
C LYS A 40 -28.29 -17.81 -4.74
N PRO A 41 -29.35 -18.49 -5.22
CA PRO A 41 -29.44 -19.93 -5.24
C PRO A 41 -28.27 -20.68 -5.92
N GLY A 42 -27.62 -20.06 -6.90
CA GLY A 42 -26.47 -20.64 -7.62
C GLY A 42 -25.12 -20.51 -6.93
N GLU A 43 -24.98 -19.67 -5.91
CA GLU A 43 -23.69 -19.42 -5.23
C GLU A 43 -23.23 -20.60 -4.34
N SER A 44 -24.17 -21.47 -3.91
CA SER A 44 -23.85 -22.62 -3.07
C SER A 44 -23.21 -23.77 -3.86
N ALA A 45 -23.57 -23.96 -5.11
CA ALA A 45 -23.10 -25.08 -5.92
C ALA A 45 -21.58 -25.14 -6.10
N PRO A 46 -20.86 -24.00 -6.39
CA PRO A 46 -19.41 -24.00 -6.48
C PRO A 46 -18.72 -24.30 -5.14
N LEU A 47 -19.29 -23.86 -4.00
CA LEU A 47 -18.75 -24.16 -2.67
C LEU A 47 -18.82 -25.66 -2.36
N ILE A 48 -19.96 -26.28 -2.68
CA ILE A 48 -20.18 -27.73 -2.50
C ILE A 48 -19.26 -28.50 -3.46
N ALA A 49 -19.20 -28.14 -4.73
CA ALA A 49 -18.39 -28.82 -5.73
C ALA A 49 -16.87 -28.81 -5.39
N GLN A 50 -16.43 -27.84 -4.63
CA GLN A 50 -15.03 -27.77 -4.17
C GLN A 50 -14.85 -28.36 -2.74
N GLY A 51 -15.89 -28.89 -2.15
CA GLY A 51 -15.85 -29.50 -0.82
C GLY A 51 -15.60 -28.48 0.30
N LEU A 52 -15.93 -27.18 0.08
CA LEU A 52 -15.79 -26.11 1.06
C LEU A 52 -17.04 -25.92 1.92
N ALA A 53 -18.19 -26.36 1.43
CA ALA A 53 -19.44 -26.36 2.15
C ALA A 53 -20.20 -27.65 1.85
N GLU A 54 -21.06 -28.04 2.77
CA GLU A 54 -21.97 -29.17 2.64
C GLU A 54 -23.32 -28.80 3.23
N ARG A 55 -24.34 -29.60 2.93
CA ARG A 55 -25.64 -29.47 3.58
C ARG A 55 -25.70 -30.41 4.78
N ASP A 56 -26.02 -29.85 5.94
CA ASP A 56 -26.23 -30.67 7.14
C ASP A 56 -27.53 -31.49 7.07
N VAL A 57 -27.81 -32.27 8.09
CA VAL A 57 -29.01 -33.10 8.20
C VAL A 57 -30.32 -32.31 8.16
N HIS A 58 -30.26 -31.00 8.39
CA HIS A 58 -31.41 -30.09 8.32
C HIS A 58 -31.50 -29.35 7.00
N GLY A 59 -30.59 -29.64 6.02
CA GLY A 59 -30.51 -28.96 4.73
C GLY A 59 -29.86 -27.60 4.76
N VAL A 60 -29.34 -27.15 5.91
CA VAL A 60 -28.63 -25.90 6.08
C VAL A 60 -27.22 -26.01 5.47
N LEU A 61 -26.80 -25.00 4.69
CA LEU A 61 -25.46 -24.97 4.12
C LEU A 61 -24.45 -24.60 5.20
N VAL A 62 -23.49 -25.47 5.46
CA VAL A 62 -22.45 -25.29 6.48
C VAL A 62 -21.07 -25.44 5.85
N LEU A 63 -20.09 -24.71 6.38
CA LEU A 63 -18.70 -24.86 5.94
C LEU A 63 -18.13 -26.18 6.45
N THR A 64 -17.53 -26.96 5.58
CA THR A 64 -16.73 -28.13 5.94
C THR A 64 -15.44 -27.67 6.67
N GLU A 65 -14.69 -28.59 7.23
CA GLU A 65 -13.38 -28.33 7.83
C GLU A 65 -12.45 -27.58 6.84
N ARG A 66 -12.49 -27.94 5.56
CA ARG A 66 -11.77 -27.23 4.48
C ARG A 66 -12.31 -25.81 4.26
N GLY A 67 -13.61 -25.62 4.35
CA GLY A 67 -14.24 -24.31 4.26
C GLY A 67 -13.87 -23.41 5.43
N VAL A 68 -13.82 -23.94 6.64
CA VAL A 68 -13.36 -23.22 7.85
C VAL A 68 -11.88 -22.88 7.73
N GLN A 69 -11.06 -23.80 7.21
CA GLN A 69 -9.64 -23.55 6.96
C GLN A 69 -9.45 -22.48 5.86
N ALA A 70 -10.22 -22.54 4.77
CA ALA A 70 -10.22 -21.49 3.74
C ALA A 70 -10.63 -20.14 4.34
N ARG A 71 -11.63 -20.12 5.24
CA ARG A 71 -12.06 -18.92 5.96
C ARG A 71 -10.94 -18.35 6.84
N SER A 72 -10.24 -19.17 7.59
CA SER A 72 -9.14 -18.75 8.46
C SER A 72 -7.99 -18.12 7.66
N VAL A 73 -7.73 -18.58 6.45
CA VAL A 73 -6.74 -18.02 5.53
C VAL A 73 -7.25 -16.76 4.82
N LEU A 74 -8.54 -16.69 4.51
CA LEU A 74 -9.15 -15.55 3.82
C LEU A 74 -9.46 -14.36 4.75
N MET A 75 -9.76 -14.63 6.01
CA MET A 75 -10.08 -13.58 6.98
C MET A 75 -8.92 -12.66 7.31
N PRO A 76 -7.70 -13.14 7.56
CA PRO A 76 -6.54 -12.26 7.76
C PRO A 76 -6.27 -11.36 6.54
N LEU A 77 -6.33 -11.92 5.33
CA LEU A 77 -6.13 -11.14 4.10
C LEU A 77 -7.21 -10.06 3.90
N ALA A 78 -8.42 -10.33 4.32
CA ALA A 78 -9.54 -9.40 4.19
C ALA A 78 -9.51 -8.31 5.26
N GLY A 79 -9.21 -8.66 6.49
CA GLY A 79 -8.98 -7.72 7.59
C GLY A 79 -7.70 -6.92 7.37
N LEU A 80 -6.63 -7.57 6.89
CA LEU A 80 -5.33 -6.94 6.64
C LEU A 80 -5.35 -5.90 5.50
N LEU A 81 -6.17 -6.09 4.47
CA LEU A 81 -6.10 -5.25 3.26
C LEU A 81 -7.26 -4.26 3.13
N GLY A 82 -8.33 -4.39 3.93
CA GLY A 82 -9.50 -3.51 3.89
C GLY A 82 -10.29 -3.54 2.58
N GLU A 83 -11.38 -2.80 2.53
CA GLU A 83 -12.13 -2.60 1.29
C GLU A 83 -11.33 -1.77 0.28
N PRO A 84 -11.32 -2.15 -1.01
CA PRO A 84 -10.69 -1.36 -2.04
C PRO A 84 -11.35 0.03 -2.12
N GLY A 85 -10.55 1.08 -2.08
CA GLY A 85 -11.02 2.47 -2.21
C GLY A 85 -10.99 3.30 -0.93
N ARG A 86 -10.79 2.72 0.26
CA ARG A 86 -10.62 3.51 1.49
C ARG A 86 -9.17 3.87 1.73
N GLU A 87 -8.92 5.17 1.72
CA GLU A 87 -7.62 5.84 1.75
C GLU A 87 -6.83 5.56 3.03
N GLY A 88 -5.55 5.29 2.88
CA GLY A 88 -4.55 5.14 3.92
C GLY A 88 -3.44 4.19 3.48
N ARG A 89 -2.19 4.53 3.80
CA ARG A 89 -1.06 3.64 3.56
C ARG A 89 -0.96 2.61 4.70
N PRO A 90 -0.45 1.39 4.45
CA PRO A 90 -0.09 0.48 5.54
C PRO A 90 1.11 1.06 6.31
N THR A 91 1.04 0.99 7.63
CA THR A 91 2.16 1.36 8.52
C THR A 91 2.99 0.12 8.79
N LEU A 92 4.30 0.20 8.54
CA LEU A 92 5.26 -0.88 8.69
C LEU A 92 6.02 -0.73 10.01
N ASP A 93 6.47 -1.87 10.56
CA ASP A 93 7.38 -1.89 11.70
C ASP A 93 8.72 -1.25 11.29
N PRO A 94 9.17 -0.16 11.95
CA PRO A 94 10.42 0.50 11.64
C PRO A 94 11.66 -0.33 12.00
N SER A 95 11.53 -1.38 12.84
CA SER A 95 12.62 -2.30 13.19
C SER A 95 12.97 -3.27 12.07
N LEU A 96 12.16 -3.36 11.01
CA LEU A 96 12.40 -4.24 9.89
C LEU A 96 13.65 -3.83 9.10
N PRO A 97 14.48 -4.81 8.66
CA PRO A 97 15.54 -4.55 7.70
C PRO A 97 14.97 -3.85 6.44
N GLU A 98 15.68 -2.84 5.93
CA GLU A 98 15.21 -2.00 4.82
C GLU A 98 14.78 -2.81 3.58
N GLU A 99 15.54 -3.85 3.24
CA GLU A 99 15.20 -4.79 2.15
C GLU A 99 13.86 -5.50 2.37
N ARG A 100 13.59 -5.94 3.61
CA ARG A 100 12.36 -6.61 3.97
C ARG A 100 11.18 -5.63 3.95
N ALA A 101 11.36 -4.44 4.50
CA ALA A 101 10.37 -3.37 4.47
C ALA A 101 10.02 -2.97 3.03
N ARG A 102 11.03 -2.85 2.14
CA ARG A 102 10.84 -2.56 0.72
C ARG A 102 10.06 -3.66 -0.01
N ARG A 103 10.45 -4.93 0.20
CA ARG A 103 9.73 -6.08 -0.39
C ARG A 103 8.28 -6.15 0.08
N LEU A 104 8.05 -5.88 1.35
CA LEU A 104 6.70 -5.89 1.94
C LEU A 104 5.83 -4.76 1.37
N ARG A 105 6.38 -3.53 1.22
CA ARG A 105 5.68 -2.41 0.56
C ARG A 105 5.25 -2.78 -0.86
N LEU A 106 6.19 -3.29 -1.67
CA LEU A 106 5.90 -3.71 -3.04
C LEU A 106 4.83 -4.81 -3.10
N ALA A 107 4.90 -5.79 -2.19
CA ALA A 107 3.91 -6.86 -2.11
C ALA A 107 2.53 -6.33 -1.71
N LEU A 108 2.45 -5.40 -0.75
CA LEU A 108 1.20 -4.75 -0.33
C LEU A 108 0.58 -3.92 -1.46
N ASP A 109 1.38 -3.16 -2.19
CA ASP A 109 0.93 -2.37 -3.34
C ASP A 109 0.46 -3.26 -4.49
N GLU A 110 1.18 -4.34 -4.77
CA GLU A 110 0.80 -5.30 -5.80
C GLU A 110 -0.49 -6.05 -5.45
N VAL A 111 -0.66 -6.49 -4.20
CA VAL A 111 -1.89 -7.12 -3.73
C VAL A 111 -3.06 -6.14 -3.80
N ARG A 112 -2.82 -4.85 -3.46
CA ARG A 112 -3.81 -3.77 -3.59
C ARG A 112 -4.15 -3.51 -5.06
N GLY A 113 -3.16 -3.45 -5.94
CA GLY A 113 -3.33 -3.25 -7.39
C GLY A 113 -3.98 -4.43 -8.12
N ARG A 114 -3.67 -5.67 -7.74
CA ARG A 114 -4.31 -6.88 -8.29
C ARG A 114 -5.80 -6.97 -7.97
N ARG A 115 -6.25 -6.44 -6.84
CA ARG A 115 -7.68 -6.33 -6.53
C ARG A 115 -8.41 -5.43 -7.53
N PHE A 116 -7.76 -4.41 -8.05
CA PHE A 116 -8.35 -3.49 -9.05
C PHE A 116 -8.39 -4.08 -10.47
N ARG A 117 -7.44 -4.98 -10.82
CA ARG A 117 -7.31 -5.58 -12.16
C ARG A 117 -8.00 -6.95 -12.33
N ARG A 118 -8.73 -7.45 -11.35
CA ARG A 118 -9.36 -8.78 -11.42
C ARG A 118 -10.62 -8.79 -12.28
N GLY A 119 -10.43 -8.71 -13.60
CA GLY A 119 -11.49 -8.94 -14.58
C GLY A 119 -11.11 -9.90 -15.71
N THR A 120 -9.85 -10.00 -16.13
CA THR A 120 -9.53 -10.73 -17.37
C THR A 120 -8.09 -11.24 -17.37
N GLY A 121 -7.85 -12.53 -17.56
CA GLY A 121 -6.68 -12.98 -18.31
C GLY A 121 -5.69 -13.97 -17.72
N GLY A 122 -5.90 -14.54 -16.50
CA GLY A 122 -4.88 -15.42 -15.88
C GLY A 122 -4.85 -16.88 -16.37
N ASN A 123 -5.87 -17.36 -17.08
CA ASN A 123 -6.05 -18.80 -17.35
C ASN A 123 -5.67 -19.24 -18.79
N GLU A 124 -5.45 -18.31 -19.71
CA GLU A 124 -5.15 -18.66 -21.12
C GLU A 124 -3.70 -19.08 -21.36
N ARG A 125 -2.74 -18.48 -20.67
CA ARG A 125 -1.32 -18.79 -20.82
C ARG A 125 -0.96 -20.22 -20.37
N ASN A 126 -1.55 -20.70 -19.28
CA ASN A 126 -1.32 -22.08 -18.81
C ASN A 126 -1.99 -23.13 -19.69
N ARG A 127 -3.15 -22.81 -20.30
CA ARG A 127 -3.80 -23.70 -21.27
C ARG A 127 -3.05 -23.76 -22.60
N ALA A 128 -2.46 -22.66 -23.06
CA ALA A 128 -1.65 -22.64 -24.27
C ALA A 128 -0.38 -23.50 -24.11
N PHE A 129 0.29 -23.41 -22.95
CA PHE A 129 1.50 -24.21 -22.68
C PHE A 129 1.19 -25.72 -22.55
N ALA A 130 0.07 -26.08 -21.91
CA ALA A 130 -0.38 -27.47 -21.83
C ALA A 130 -0.72 -28.03 -23.22
N ARG A 131 -1.31 -27.23 -24.12
CA ARG A 131 -1.60 -27.62 -25.51
C ARG A 131 -0.33 -27.83 -26.32
N VAL A 132 0.67 -26.97 -26.17
CA VAL A 132 1.96 -27.10 -26.86
C VAL A 132 2.73 -28.32 -26.38
N ALA A 133 2.77 -28.60 -25.08
CA ALA A 133 3.39 -29.80 -24.53
C ALA A 133 2.68 -31.08 -25.00
N TYR A 134 1.35 -31.07 -25.08
CA TYR A 134 0.55 -32.19 -25.58
C TYR A 134 0.74 -32.38 -27.09
N ALA A 135 0.81 -31.32 -27.87
CA ALA A 135 1.06 -31.38 -29.30
C ALA A 135 2.49 -31.92 -29.63
N LEU A 136 3.50 -31.52 -28.83
CA LEU A 136 4.86 -32.04 -28.94
C LEU A 136 4.96 -33.54 -28.60
N PHE A 137 4.22 -33.96 -27.56
CA PHE A 137 4.15 -35.38 -27.20
C PHE A 137 3.54 -36.25 -28.34
N TRP A 138 2.43 -35.79 -28.94
CA TRP A 138 1.79 -36.49 -30.06
C TRP A 138 2.65 -36.44 -31.34
N ALA A 139 3.34 -35.33 -31.61
CA ALA A 139 4.26 -35.24 -32.76
C ALA A 139 5.42 -36.21 -32.61
N LEU A 140 6.00 -36.37 -31.43
CA LEU A 140 7.03 -37.38 -31.14
C LEU A 140 6.48 -38.82 -31.24
N ALA A 141 5.27 -39.06 -30.77
CA ALA A 141 4.62 -40.39 -30.85
C ALA A 141 4.32 -40.80 -32.31
N VAL A 142 3.87 -39.84 -33.15
CA VAL A 142 3.63 -40.07 -34.59
C VAL A 142 4.94 -40.24 -35.33
N CYS A 143 5.98 -39.47 -35.02
CA CYS A 143 7.30 -39.60 -35.59
C CYS A 143 7.93 -40.99 -35.29
N TRP A 144 7.65 -41.51 -34.06
CA TRP A 144 8.07 -42.82 -33.62
C TRP A 144 7.36 -43.97 -34.40
N MET A 145 6.05 -43.76 -34.71
CA MET A 145 5.26 -44.75 -35.42
C MET A 145 5.56 -44.86 -36.91
N VAL A 146 6.18 -43.82 -37.51
CA VAL A 146 6.48 -43.70 -38.95
C VAL A 146 7.91 -44.10 -39.30
N LEU A 147 8.85 -44.01 -38.34
CA LEU A 147 10.25 -44.38 -38.56
C LEU A 147 10.50 -45.77 -37.96
N ASP A 148 10.61 -46.78 -38.85
CA ASP A 148 11.05 -48.15 -38.52
C ASP A 148 12.59 -48.10 -38.22
N LEU A 149 12.94 -47.76 -36.98
CA LEU A 149 14.32 -47.61 -36.53
C LEU A 149 14.85 -48.91 -35.90
N PRO A 150 16.13 -49.29 -36.11
CA PRO A 150 16.72 -50.47 -35.50
C PRO A 150 16.76 -50.35 -33.96
N LEU A 151 16.55 -51.50 -33.28
CA LEU A 151 16.34 -51.66 -31.82
C LEU A 151 17.30 -50.85 -30.93
N GLY A 152 18.54 -50.54 -31.37
CA GLY A 152 19.51 -49.77 -30.60
C GLY A 152 19.23 -48.26 -30.58
N ALA A 153 18.60 -47.72 -31.62
CA ALA A 153 18.24 -46.33 -31.72
C ALA A 153 16.98 -46.00 -30.92
N GLU A 154 16.09 -46.97 -30.73
CA GLU A 154 14.86 -46.81 -29.94
C GLU A 154 15.15 -46.57 -28.45
N ILE A 155 16.11 -47.34 -27.87
CA ILE A 155 16.50 -47.21 -26.47
C ILE A 155 17.12 -45.84 -26.19
N THR A 156 17.96 -45.35 -27.09
CA THR A 156 18.59 -44.02 -26.93
C THR A 156 17.60 -42.87 -27.07
N LEU A 157 16.62 -42.99 -27.97
CA LEU A 157 15.55 -42.00 -28.13
C LEU A 157 14.60 -41.98 -26.94
N LEU A 158 14.23 -43.13 -26.37
CA LEU A 158 13.44 -43.25 -25.17
C LEU A 158 14.17 -42.66 -23.95
N ALA A 159 15.45 -42.95 -23.80
CA ALA A 159 16.27 -42.39 -22.72
C ALA A 159 16.41 -40.85 -22.84
N ALA A 160 16.62 -40.33 -24.04
CA ALA A 160 16.71 -38.91 -24.31
C ALA A 160 15.39 -38.18 -24.05
N SER A 161 14.26 -38.79 -24.46
CA SER A 161 12.92 -38.22 -24.22
C SER A 161 12.55 -38.22 -22.71
N ALA A 162 12.88 -39.28 -21.99
CA ALA A 162 12.71 -39.37 -20.55
C ALA A 162 13.54 -38.30 -19.80
N LEU A 163 14.79 -38.09 -20.22
CA LEU A 163 15.68 -37.05 -19.68
C LEU A 163 15.18 -35.64 -19.97
N ALA A 164 14.64 -35.39 -21.16
CA ALA A 164 14.04 -34.10 -21.53
C ALA A 164 12.79 -33.81 -20.74
N VAL A 165 11.92 -34.80 -20.53
CA VAL A 165 10.71 -34.67 -19.70
C VAL A 165 11.08 -34.45 -18.24
N ALA A 166 12.03 -35.17 -17.68
CA ALA A 166 12.54 -35.00 -16.33
C ALA A 166 13.18 -33.61 -16.15
N GLY A 167 13.98 -33.15 -17.12
CA GLY A 167 14.56 -31.81 -17.11
C GLY A 167 13.53 -30.70 -17.17
N ALA A 168 12.51 -30.84 -18.02
CA ALA A 168 11.39 -29.89 -18.11
C ALA A 168 10.54 -29.88 -16.83
N ALA A 169 10.31 -31.04 -16.22
CA ALA A 169 9.61 -31.14 -14.93
C ALA A 169 10.42 -30.47 -13.80
N LEU A 170 11.74 -30.68 -13.77
CA LEU A 170 12.63 -30.05 -12.78
C LEU A 170 12.73 -28.54 -12.98
N ALA A 171 12.84 -28.06 -14.20
CA ALA A 171 12.83 -26.63 -14.53
C ALA A 171 11.48 -26.00 -14.14
N ARG A 172 10.37 -26.70 -14.38
CA ARG A 172 9.03 -26.23 -14.02
C ARG A 172 8.84 -26.16 -12.51
N THR A 173 9.33 -27.16 -11.74
CA THR A 173 9.25 -27.12 -10.27
C THR A 173 10.11 -26.00 -9.68
N ARG A 174 11.31 -25.75 -10.26
CA ARG A 174 12.15 -24.61 -9.86
C ARG A 174 11.51 -23.27 -10.19
N HIS A 175 10.93 -23.13 -11.36
CA HIS A 175 10.21 -21.93 -11.77
C HIS A 175 8.98 -21.68 -10.88
N GLN A 176 8.20 -22.73 -10.59
CA GLN A 176 7.06 -22.63 -9.68
C GLN A 176 7.46 -22.30 -8.24
N ARG A 177 8.62 -22.79 -7.77
CA ARG A 177 9.15 -22.41 -6.45
C ARG A 177 9.55 -20.94 -6.40
N ALA A 178 10.27 -20.47 -7.43
CA ALA A 178 10.67 -19.07 -7.55
C ALA A 178 9.45 -18.12 -7.70
N GLU A 179 8.40 -18.55 -8.41
CA GLU A 179 7.13 -17.81 -8.49
C GLU A 179 6.38 -17.80 -7.14
N ARG A 180 6.40 -18.92 -6.42
CA ARG A 180 5.79 -19.04 -5.08
C ARG A 180 6.49 -18.18 -4.03
N GLU A 181 7.82 -18.04 -4.12
CA GLU A 181 8.59 -17.15 -3.24
C GLU A 181 8.36 -15.67 -3.56
N ARG A 182 7.99 -15.36 -4.81
CA ARG A 182 7.62 -14.02 -5.29
C ARG A 182 6.12 -13.72 -5.16
N ASP A 183 5.31 -14.68 -4.69
CA ASP A 183 3.88 -14.44 -4.55
C ASP A 183 3.62 -13.38 -3.46
N PRO A 184 3.16 -12.17 -3.84
CA PRO A 184 2.97 -11.07 -2.90
C PRO A 184 1.97 -11.41 -1.80
N VAL A 185 1.03 -12.31 -2.07
CA VAL A 185 0.07 -12.79 -1.06
C VAL A 185 0.77 -13.54 0.06
N ARG A 186 1.73 -14.40 -0.27
CA ARG A 186 2.51 -15.14 0.74
C ARG A 186 3.44 -14.24 1.52
N ILE A 187 4.07 -13.25 0.86
CA ILE A 187 4.92 -12.27 1.53
C ILE A 187 4.10 -11.51 2.57
N VAL A 188 2.90 -11.03 2.20
CA VAL A 188 2.00 -10.32 3.13
C VAL A 188 1.52 -11.22 4.26
N GLN A 189 1.19 -12.49 3.99
CA GLN A 189 0.78 -13.45 5.02
C GLN A 189 1.92 -13.77 6.00
N SER A 190 3.15 -13.96 5.49
CA SER A 190 4.31 -14.26 6.35
C SER A 190 4.77 -13.06 7.19
N ALA A 191 4.31 -11.87 6.85
CA ALA A 191 4.62 -10.61 7.54
C ALA A 191 3.49 -10.18 8.51
N GLU A 192 2.65 -11.12 8.97
CA GLU A 192 1.63 -10.84 9.97
C GLU A 192 2.28 -10.31 11.25
N GLY A 193 1.81 -9.14 11.71
CA GLY A 193 2.40 -8.45 12.87
C GLY A 193 3.52 -7.46 12.53
N GLU A 194 4.05 -7.47 11.30
CA GLU A 194 5.09 -6.54 10.83
C GLU A 194 4.50 -5.28 10.17
N PHE A 195 3.19 -5.23 9.97
CA PHE A 195 2.49 -4.08 9.43
C PHE A 195 1.06 -3.96 9.98
N VAL A 196 0.54 -2.75 9.95
CA VAL A 196 -0.86 -2.45 10.24
C VAL A 196 -1.50 -1.87 8.98
N SER A 197 -2.54 -2.56 8.48
CA SER A 197 -3.33 -2.06 7.36
C SER A 197 -4.51 -1.23 7.88
N PRO A 198 -4.82 -0.07 7.26
CA PRO A 198 -6.02 0.71 7.59
C PRO A 198 -7.32 -0.10 7.50
N GLY A 199 -7.34 -1.13 6.68
CA GLY A 199 -8.51 -2.00 6.54
C GLY A 199 -8.74 -2.97 7.68
N ALA A 200 -7.75 -3.19 8.53
CA ALA A 200 -7.87 -3.98 9.75
C ALA A 200 -8.45 -3.17 10.92
N LEU A 201 -8.60 -1.86 10.74
CA LEU A 201 -9.08 -0.94 11.76
C LEU A 201 -10.57 -0.64 11.59
N ASP A 202 -11.26 -0.39 12.69
CA ASP A 202 -12.59 0.19 12.67
C ASP A 202 -12.56 1.63 12.11
N GLU A 203 -13.72 2.22 11.86
CA GLU A 203 -13.83 3.54 11.22
C GLU A 203 -13.14 4.65 12.04
N GLU A 204 -13.34 4.63 13.36
CA GLU A 204 -12.76 5.60 14.27
C GLU A 204 -11.23 5.50 14.32
N SER A 205 -10.71 4.30 14.55
CA SER A 205 -9.27 4.03 14.58
C SER A 205 -8.59 4.33 13.24
N ARG A 206 -9.28 4.09 12.12
CA ARG A 206 -8.80 4.42 10.78
C ARG A 206 -8.68 5.93 10.58
N ALA A 207 -9.68 6.70 11.04
CA ALA A 207 -9.63 8.15 10.98
C ALA A 207 -8.46 8.71 11.81
N LEU A 208 -8.22 8.16 13.00
CA LEU A 208 -7.07 8.51 13.84
C LEU A 208 -5.73 8.16 13.20
N LEU A 209 -5.60 6.97 12.59
CA LEU A 209 -4.39 6.60 11.87
C LEU A 209 -4.12 7.54 10.69
N LYS A 210 -5.16 7.92 9.94
CA LYS A 210 -5.03 8.87 8.83
C LYS A 210 -4.56 10.25 9.31
N ARG A 211 -5.03 10.73 10.47
CA ARG A 211 -4.55 11.96 11.10
C ARG A 211 -3.07 11.86 11.45
N THR A 212 -2.67 10.77 12.11
CA THR A 212 -1.27 10.48 12.43
C THR A 212 -0.38 10.51 11.19
N GLN A 213 -0.76 9.80 10.14
CA GLN A 213 0.00 9.75 8.88
C GLN A 213 0.14 11.12 8.22
N ARG A 214 -0.92 11.93 8.21
CA ARG A 214 -0.85 13.31 7.69
C ARG A 214 0.11 14.19 8.47
N ALA A 215 0.11 14.09 9.80
CA ALA A 215 1.03 14.85 10.62
C ALA A 215 2.48 14.45 10.39
N VAL A 216 2.76 13.13 10.34
CA VAL A 216 4.10 12.60 10.02
C VAL A 216 4.55 13.05 8.63
N ASP A 217 3.69 12.90 7.62
CA ASP A 217 4.00 13.29 6.24
C ASP A 217 4.25 14.79 6.11
N ALA A 218 3.52 15.63 6.84
CA ALA A 218 3.73 17.08 6.87
C ALA A 218 5.11 17.45 7.42
N VAL A 219 5.58 16.76 8.46
CA VAL A 219 6.92 17.02 9.02
C VAL A 219 8.03 16.49 8.11
N LEU A 220 7.91 15.25 7.62
CA LEU A 220 8.95 14.62 6.80
C LEU A 220 9.04 15.20 5.39
N GLY A 221 7.93 15.70 4.84
CA GLY A 221 7.87 16.38 3.53
C GLY A 221 8.15 17.88 3.59
N SER A 222 8.43 18.45 4.78
CA SER A 222 8.75 19.86 4.92
C SER A 222 10.10 20.19 4.25
N PRO A 223 10.19 21.25 3.45
CA PRO A 223 11.47 21.74 2.91
C PRO A 223 12.50 22.09 3.99
N LEU A 224 12.06 22.42 5.23
CA LEU A 224 12.95 22.64 6.37
C LEU A 224 13.62 21.33 6.80
N HIS A 225 12.86 20.20 6.75
CA HIS A 225 13.41 18.89 7.02
C HIS A 225 14.42 18.46 5.95
N GLU A 226 14.08 18.61 4.67
CA GLU A 226 14.96 18.24 3.55
C GLU A 226 16.29 19.02 3.57
N ARG A 227 16.26 20.29 3.98
CA ARG A 227 17.45 21.16 4.10
C ARG A 227 18.23 20.99 5.40
N GLY A 228 17.79 20.09 6.29
CA GLY A 228 18.45 19.87 7.57
C GLY A 228 18.32 21.02 8.59
N LEU A 229 17.33 21.88 8.41
CA LEU A 229 17.05 23.01 9.32
C LEU A 229 16.20 22.61 10.54
N LEU A 230 15.51 21.49 10.47
CA LEU A 230 14.94 20.83 11.64
C LEU A 230 16.03 20.01 12.30
N LEU A 231 16.18 20.16 13.61
CA LEU A 231 17.17 19.49 14.47
C LEU A 231 17.40 18.06 14.07
N ASP A 232 18.31 17.42 13.66
CA ASP A 232 18.58 16.01 13.35
C ASP A 232 17.51 15.32 12.48
N THR A 233 17.65 15.46 11.17
CA THR A 233 16.72 14.86 10.18
C THR A 233 16.65 13.34 10.25
N VAL A 234 17.76 12.66 10.61
CA VAL A 234 17.80 11.20 10.73
C VAL A 234 17.02 10.77 11.97
N ARG A 235 17.25 11.42 13.09
CA ARG A 235 16.54 11.15 14.35
C ARG A 235 15.04 11.40 14.21
N ASN A 236 14.64 12.52 13.61
CA ASN A 236 13.23 12.83 13.36
C ASN A 236 12.55 11.75 12.54
N ARG A 237 13.20 11.27 11.48
CA ARG A 237 12.66 10.18 10.65
C ARG A 237 12.44 8.90 11.44
N VAL A 238 13.41 8.50 12.25
CA VAL A 238 13.33 7.29 13.08
C VAL A 238 12.24 7.45 14.15
N VAL A 239 12.27 8.55 14.90
CA VAL A 239 11.29 8.80 15.99
C VAL A 239 9.86 8.89 15.46
N LEU A 240 9.64 9.59 14.34
CA LEU A 240 8.30 9.71 13.76
C LEU A 240 7.79 8.38 13.22
N ALA A 241 8.66 7.55 12.63
CA ALA A 241 8.29 6.20 12.21
C ALA A 241 7.92 5.31 13.41
N ASP A 242 8.68 5.37 14.49
CA ASP A 242 8.39 4.64 15.73
C ASP A 242 7.07 5.09 16.37
N VAL A 243 6.81 6.39 16.39
CA VAL A 243 5.55 6.95 16.91
C VAL A 243 4.37 6.52 16.04
N GLU A 244 4.47 6.65 14.71
CA GLU A 244 3.42 6.19 13.79
C GLU A 244 3.11 4.70 13.99
N TRP A 245 4.15 3.86 14.10
CA TRP A 245 4.02 2.44 14.33
C TRP A 245 3.37 2.11 15.67
N SER A 246 3.82 2.73 16.75
CA SER A 246 3.28 2.55 18.09
C SER A 246 1.79 2.91 18.15
N LEU A 247 1.40 4.04 17.56
CA LEU A 247 0.00 4.48 17.46
C LEU A 247 -0.82 3.51 16.62
N ALA A 248 -0.33 3.07 15.47
CA ALA A 248 -1.01 2.11 14.61
C ALA A 248 -1.27 0.77 15.32
N ARG A 249 -0.30 0.27 16.09
CA ARG A 249 -0.46 -0.94 16.91
C ARG A 249 -1.49 -0.77 18.02
N SER A 250 -1.47 0.37 18.72
CA SER A 250 -2.46 0.67 19.77
C SER A 250 -3.87 0.72 19.18
N LEU A 251 -4.07 1.39 18.04
CA LEU A 251 -5.35 1.45 17.34
C LEU A 251 -5.84 0.07 16.88
N LEU A 252 -4.93 -0.79 16.38
CA LEU A 252 -5.27 -2.15 16.00
C LEU A 252 -5.67 -2.99 17.23
N HIS A 253 -4.98 -2.83 18.35
CA HIS A 253 -5.33 -3.48 19.60
C HIS A 253 -6.73 -3.05 20.08
N GLN A 254 -7.02 -1.75 20.09
CA GLN A 254 -8.31 -1.19 20.47
C GLN A 254 -9.45 -1.71 19.58
N THR A 255 -9.23 -1.75 18.25
CA THR A 255 -10.20 -2.33 17.30
C THR A 255 -10.54 -3.78 17.66
N ARG A 256 -9.51 -4.60 17.92
CA ARG A 256 -9.68 -6.02 18.28
C ARG A 256 -10.41 -6.18 19.62
N VAL A 257 -10.12 -5.31 20.58
CA VAL A 257 -10.80 -5.34 21.90
C VAL A 257 -12.26 -4.94 21.76
N ARG A 258 -12.59 -3.86 21.00
CA ARG A 258 -13.97 -3.47 20.71
C ARG A 258 -14.75 -4.60 20.05
N GLU A 259 -14.14 -5.23 19.06
CA GLU A 259 -14.74 -6.37 18.36
C GLU A 259 -14.99 -7.56 19.30
N ARG A 260 -14.07 -7.83 20.23
CA ARG A 260 -14.25 -8.89 21.24
C ARG A 260 -15.38 -8.54 22.21
N ILE A 261 -15.43 -7.29 22.71
CA ILE A 261 -16.51 -6.83 23.60
C ILE A 261 -17.85 -6.99 22.90
N SER A 262 -17.96 -6.54 21.63
CA SER A 262 -19.23 -6.60 20.88
C SER A 262 -19.69 -8.01 20.57
N ARG A 263 -18.77 -8.98 20.44
CA ARG A 263 -19.07 -10.40 20.20
C ARG A 263 -19.36 -11.18 21.47
N THR A 264 -19.02 -10.65 22.65
CA THR A 264 -19.22 -11.36 23.90
C THR A 264 -20.68 -11.22 24.35
N PRO A 265 -21.43 -12.33 24.50
CA PRO A 265 -22.81 -12.28 24.94
C PRO A 265 -22.93 -11.71 26.37
N THR A 266 -23.90 -10.82 26.58
CA THR A 266 -24.15 -10.18 27.87
C THR A 266 -25.60 -10.50 28.37
N PRO A 267 -25.92 -11.76 28.69
CA PRO A 267 -27.28 -12.18 28.99
C PRO A 267 -27.78 -11.67 30.33
N GLY A 268 -26.89 -11.40 31.28
CA GLY A 268 -27.24 -11.00 32.65
C GLY A 268 -26.66 -9.64 33.07
N GLU A 269 -27.05 -9.15 34.26
CA GLU A 269 -26.61 -7.89 34.79
C GLU A 269 -25.06 -7.85 35.01
N ARG A 270 -24.53 -8.89 35.63
CA ARG A 270 -23.07 -8.99 35.89
C ARG A 270 -22.23 -8.91 34.61
N SER A 271 -22.68 -9.58 33.52
CA SER A 271 -21.99 -9.53 32.23
C SER A 271 -22.10 -8.16 31.56
N ARG A 272 -23.25 -7.47 31.70
CA ARG A 272 -23.43 -6.09 31.21
C ARG A 272 -22.51 -5.09 31.94
N GLU A 273 -22.45 -5.21 33.27
CA GLU A 273 -21.52 -4.39 34.08
C GLU A 273 -20.05 -4.65 33.72
N ALA A 274 -19.67 -5.90 33.52
CA ALA A 274 -18.31 -6.23 33.10
C ALA A 274 -17.98 -5.65 31.71
N ALA A 275 -18.91 -5.74 30.78
CA ALA A 275 -18.76 -5.12 29.44
C ALA A 275 -18.66 -3.59 29.52
N ALA A 276 -19.46 -2.95 30.39
CA ALA A 276 -19.39 -1.52 30.61
C ALA A 276 -18.05 -1.08 31.21
N ARG A 277 -17.50 -1.82 32.18
CA ARG A 277 -16.14 -1.56 32.70
C ARG A 277 -15.07 -1.71 31.64
N ALA A 278 -15.14 -2.76 30.82
CA ALA A 278 -14.19 -2.96 29.73
C ALA A 278 -14.25 -1.84 28.69
N ALA A 279 -15.47 -1.40 28.35
CA ALA A 279 -15.66 -0.28 27.44
C ALA A 279 -15.13 1.05 28.01
N ALA A 280 -15.27 1.28 29.31
CA ALA A 280 -14.75 2.48 29.97
C ALA A 280 -13.21 2.51 29.97
N VAL A 281 -12.55 1.38 30.23
CA VAL A 281 -11.08 1.26 30.14
C VAL A 281 -10.61 1.54 28.70
N LEU A 282 -11.30 0.96 27.72
CA LEU A 282 -10.96 1.17 26.32
C LEU A 282 -11.17 2.63 25.88
N ALA A 283 -12.20 3.29 26.39
CA ALA A 283 -12.44 4.71 26.12
C ALA A 283 -11.31 5.59 26.68
N ALA A 284 -10.80 5.28 27.89
CA ALA A 284 -9.65 5.96 28.46
C ALA A 284 -8.37 5.78 27.63
N GLU A 285 -8.08 4.56 27.16
CA GLU A 285 -6.96 4.30 26.25
C GLU A 285 -7.11 5.05 24.91
N THR A 286 -8.32 5.11 24.37
CA THR A 286 -8.61 5.84 23.12
C THR A 286 -8.38 7.34 23.31
N ALA A 287 -8.77 7.90 24.45
CA ALA A 287 -8.52 9.30 24.79
C ALA A 287 -7.01 9.60 24.90
N GLU A 288 -6.23 8.70 25.50
CA GLU A 288 -4.77 8.84 25.58
C GLU A 288 -4.11 8.81 24.18
N VAL A 289 -4.49 7.87 23.33
CA VAL A 289 -4.00 7.80 21.94
C VAL A 289 -4.37 9.06 21.17
N THR A 290 -5.59 9.56 21.34
CA THR A 290 -6.07 10.80 20.70
C THR A 290 -5.25 12.01 21.16
N ALA A 291 -4.94 12.10 22.47
CA ALA A 291 -4.09 13.15 23.01
C ALA A 291 -2.66 13.12 22.42
N ARG A 292 -2.07 11.93 22.26
CA ARG A 292 -0.76 11.77 21.62
C ARG A 292 -0.79 12.21 20.14
N ILE A 293 -1.85 11.89 19.42
CA ILE A 293 -2.05 12.35 18.03
C ILE A 293 -2.15 13.87 17.98
N ALA A 294 -2.88 14.50 18.90
CA ALA A 294 -3.00 15.95 18.97
C ALA A 294 -1.62 16.64 19.17
N VAL A 295 -0.76 16.07 20.01
CA VAL A 295 0.63 16.57 20.19
C VAL A 295 1.43 16.47 18.88
N LEU A 296 1.25 15.38 18.12
CA LEU A 296 1.92 15.21 16.84
C LEU A 296 1.41 16.19 15.79
N GLU A 297 0.11 16.46 15.77
CA GLU A 297 -0.52 17.47 14.92
C GLU A 297 -0.01 18.89 15.25
N ASP A 298 0.06 19.25 16.54
CA ASP A 298 0.62 20.53 16.99
C ASP A 298 2.09 20.68 16.56
N TYR A 299 2.87 19.60 16.66
CA TYR A 299 4.25 19.63 16.15
C TYR A 299 4.29 19.87 14.62
N ALA A 300 3.45 19.19 13.85
CA ALA A 300 3.35 19.39 12.40
C ALA A 300 2.90 20.81 12.04
N ASP A 301 1.99 21.41 12.81
CA ASP A 301 1.53 22.78 12.60
C ASP A 301 2.65 23.80 12.89
N ARG A 302 3.44 23.58 13.93
CA ARG A 302 4.64 24.41 14.21
C ARG A 302 5.68 24.34 13.10
N VAL A 303 5.89 23.15 12.53
CA VAL A 303 6.80 22.98 11.37
C VAL A 303 6.29 23.77 10.18
N ARG A 304 4.99 23.72 9.88
CA ARG A 304 4.38 24.50 8.79
C ARG A 304 4.48 26.02 9.03
N ALA A 305 4.25 26.46 10.26
CA ALA A 305 4.41 27.88 10.61
C ALA A 305 5.85 28.36 10.41
N ALA A 306 6.84 27.56 10.85
CA ALA A 306 8.25 27.85 10.64
C ALA A 306 8.64 27.87 9.15
N GLU A 307 8.03 27.01 8.33
CA GLU A 307 8.22 26.97 6.88
C GLU A 307 7.72 28.25 6.20
N LEU A 308 6.52 28.72 6.57
CA LEU A 308 5.98 29.98 6.07
C LEU A 308 6.85 31.17 6.46
N ASP A 309 7.33 31.23 7.71
CA ASP A 309 8.22 32.28 8.17
C ASP A 309 9.58 32.25 7.44
N ASP A 310 10.14 31.07 7.15
CA ASP A 310 11.37 30.95 6.36
C ASP A 310 11.17 31.34 4.89
N GLN A 311 10.01 31.02 4.32
CA GLN A 311 9.64 31.45 2.97
C GLN A 311 9.47 32.97 2.90
N ASP A 312 8.77 33.57 3.86
CA ASP A 312 8.57 35.02 3.94
C ASP A 312 9.89 35.75 4.04
N ARG A 313 10.79 35.31 4.93
CA ARG A 313 12.15 35.88 5.03
C ARG A 313 12.96 35.78 3.76
N ARG A 314 12.80 34.71 2.97
CA ARG A 314 13.49 34.58 1.68
C ARG A 314 12.92 35.55 0.65
N SER A 315 11.59 35.62 0.57
CA SER A 315 10.92 36.53 -0.35
C SER A 315 11.25 38.01 -0.01
N ALA A 316 11.33 38.37 1.28
CA ALA A 316 11.74 39.70 1.71
C ALA A 316 13.17 40.03 1.25
N ARG A 317 14.12 39.09 1.45
CA ARG A 317 15.52 39.31 0.99
C ARG A 317 15.63 39.45 -0.52
N GLU A 318 14.85 38.68 -1.28
CA GLU A 318 14.81 38.76 -2.73
C GLU A 318 14.23 40.11 -3.20
N LEU A 319 13.16 40.57 -2.56
CA LEU A 319 12.57 41.87 -2.83
C LEU A 319 13.55 43.04 -2.45
N ASP A 320 14.25 42.92 -1.33
CA ASP A 320 15.28 43.90 -0.93
C ASP A 320 16.42 43.94 -1.95
N ALA A 321 16.85 42.79 -2.48
CA ALA A 321 17.87 42.72 -3.52
C ALA A 321 17.40 43.38 -4.83
N ILE A 322 16.16 43.13 -5.25
CA ILE A 322 15.56 43.78 -6.43
C ILE A 322 15.45 45.31 -6.22
N ALA A 323 15.06 45.74 -5.03
CA ALA A 323 14.98 47.17 -4.69
C ALA A 323 16.36 47.84 -4.74
N ALA A 324 17.41 47.17 -4.25
CA ALA A 324 18.79 47.65 -4.33
C ALA A 324 19.26 47.75 -5.79
N GLU A 325 19.00 46.74 -6.62
CA GLU A 325 19.32 46.76 -8.04
C GLU A 325 18.60 47.89 -8.80
N ALA A 326 17.33 48.12 -8.51
CA ALA A 326 16.54 49.21 -9.07
C ALA A 326 17.06 50.58 -8.64
N ALA A 327 17.50 50.72 -7.38
CA ALA A 327 18.10 51.96 -6.89
C ALA A 327 19.47 52.26 -7.56
N GLU A 328 20.28 51.22 -7.77
CA GLU A 328 21.56 51.36 -8.50
C GLU A 328 21.35 51.78 -9.96
N ALA A 329 20.36 51.16 -10.64
CA ALA A 329 19.98 51.54 -11.99
C ALA A 329 19.44 53.00 -12.05
N GLY A 330 18.70 53.44 -11.03
CA GLY A 330 18.24 54.83 -10.87
C GLY A 330 19.37 55.81 -10.73
N ALA A 331 20.38 55.49 -9.91
CA ALA A 331 21.57 56.36 -9.71
C ALA A 331 22.38 56.51 -11.01
N VAL A 332 22.51 55.45 -11.81
CA VAL A 332 23.16 55.52 -13.14
C VAL A 332 22.38 56.44 -14.09
N HIS A 333 21.06 56.43 -14.03
CA HIS A 333 20.19 57.31 -14.83
C HIS A 333 20.32 58.77 -14.42
N GLU A 334 20.39 59.07 -13.12
CA GLU A 334 20.58 60.41 -12.57
C GLU A 334 21.93 60.98 -12.99
N GLN A 335 22.99 60.19 -12.92
CA GLN A 335 24.32 60.56 -13.38
C GLN A 335 24.38 60.84 -14.90
N SER A 336 23.61 60.10 -15.68
CA SER A 336 23.45 60.30 -17.12
C SER A 336 22.68 61.60 -17.41
N ALA A 337 21.66 61.93 -16.63
CA ALA A 337 20.87 63.15 -16.74
C ALA A 337 21.69 64.36 -16.40
N GLU A 338 22.55 64.36 -15.35
CA GLU A 338 23.50 65.40 -15.00
C GLU A 338 24.52 65.65 -16.13
N THR A 339 25.00 64.55 -16.76
CA THR A 339 25.94 64.63 -17.89
C THR A 339 25.30 65.31 -19.10
N LEU A 340 24.04 64.98 -19.42
CA LEU A 340 23.26 65.59 -20.48
C LEU A 340 23.00 67.06 -20.19
N ASP A 341 22.65 67.43 -18.97
CA ASP A 341 22.41 68.81 -18.55
C ASP A 341 23.69 69.65 -18.65
N SER A 342 24.87 69.08 -18.32
CA SER A 342 26.15 69.69 -18.49
C SER A 342 26.53 69.97 -19.97
N LEU A 343 26.20 69.00 -20.86
CA LEU A 343 26.36 69.11 -22.32
C LEU A 343 25.47 70.23 -22.90
N VAL A 344 24.20 70.27 -22.48
CA VAL A 344 23.27 71.35 -22.92
C VAL A 344 23.78 72.73 -22.51
N ARG A 345 24.24 72.89 -21.27
CA ARG A 345 24.86 74.19 -20.81
C ARG A 345 26.10 74.53 -21.59
N ALA A 346 26.97 73.57 -21.89
CA ALA A 346 28.19 73.84 -22.71
C ALA A 346 27.81 74.22 -24.14
N GLN A 347 26.78 73.67 -24.71
CA GLN A 347 26.28 74.04 -26.05
C GLN A 347 25.68 75.43 -26.05
N GLU A 348 24.86 75.78 -25.03
CA GLU A 348 24.36 77.18 -24.91
C GLU A 348 25.45 78.21 -24.76
N LEU A 349 26.51 77.93 -23.98
CA LEU A 349 27.66 78.77 -23.86
C LEU A 349 28.41 78.96 -25.19
N ALA A 350 28.63 77.88 -25.93
CA ALA A 350 29.28 77.92 -27.24
C ALA A 350 28.48 78.77 -28.26
N LEU A 351 27.15 78.62 -28.26
CA LEU A 351 26.25 79.39 -29.13
C LEU A 351 26.29 80.90 -28.73
N ARG A 352 26.36 81.22 -27.43
CA ARG A 352 26.48 82.61 -27.00
C ARG A 352 27.86 83.24 -27.41
N VAL A 353 28.92 82.45 -27.31
CA VAL A 353 30.25 82.88 -27.75
C VAL A 353 30.30 83.15 -29.27
N ALA A 354 29.67 82.20 -30.04
CA ALA A 354 29.57 82.41 -31.49
C ALA A 354 28.76 83.62 -31.88
N ALA A 355 27.63 83.88 -31.22
CA ALA A 355 26.83 85.09 -31.45
C ALA A 355 27.56 86.40 -31.12
N LEU A 356 28.41 86.40 -30.09
CA LEU A 356 29.27 87.57 -29.74
C LEU A 356 30.40 87.75 -30.72
N ALA A 357 30.90 86.71 -31.38
CA ALA A 357 31.93 86.82 -32.39
C ALA A 357 31.35 87.39 -33.74
N ASP A 358 30.11 87.04 -34.09
CA ASP A 358 29.41 87.60 -35.27
C ASP A 358 29.03 89.07 -35.10
N ASP A 359 28.90 89.60 -33.90
CA ASP A 359 28.59 91.03 -33.61
C ASP A 359 29.84 91.95 -33.68
N GLN A 360 31.03 91.37 -33.87
CA GLN A 360 32.32 92.13 -33.90
C GLN A 360 32.89 92.30 -35.34
N ASP A 361 32.29 91.70 -36.36
CA ASP A 361 32.61 91.87 -37.76
C ASP A 361 31.61 92.84 -38.44
#